data_07f2e053a0fe9310f777a5083bea6853
#
_entry.id   07f2e053a0fe9310f777a5083bea6853
#
_cell.length_a   1.000
_cell.length_b   1.000
_cell.length_c   1.000
_cell.angle_alpha   90.00
_cell.angle_beta   90.00
_cell.angle_gamma   90.00
#
_symmetry.space_group_name_H-M   'P 1'
#
loop_
_entity.id
_entity.type
_entity.pdbx_description
1 polymer ?
#
loop_
_entity_poly.entity_id
_entity_poly.type
_entity_poly.pdbx_seq_one_letter_code
_entity_poly.pdbx_strand_id
1 'polypeptide(L)'
;VGCICSNSRFITLGPTNATSVLLFGVFASLGLINQEGMASERAIEILPWILFFSGCFLVLASILRISFMIQFVSRTVITAYVTAAAALIIANQIKHVLGLELDSNDSIATFWQIIYASLRVLSDFSSSALAVSGFTACCYLLLQYKLKMLPNVAITLILASVCNFIFEDRLGPVTTLAHFDSSLGIFSSIQLSTLQNYGGTILWASVAISLLCLLEGLSIGKSLAARAGERIQTNQETFAI
;
A
#
# COMPACT_ATOMS: atom_id res chain seq x y z
N VAL A 1 -16.98 11.02 -0.73
CA VAL A 1 -17.95 10.65 0.33
C VAL A 1 -17.26 10.78 1.69
N GLY A 2 -16.12 10.14 1.93
CA GLY A 2 -15.43 10.16 3.22
C GLY A 2 -15.17 11.56 3.78
N CYS A 3 -14.69 12.50 2.97
CA CYS A 3 -14.46 13.90 3.40
C CYS A 3 -15.73 14.63 3.83
N ILE A 4 -16.90 14.22 3.33
CA ILE A 4 -18.20 14.83 3.70
C ILE A 4 -18.70 14.23 5.01
N CYS A 5 -18.42 12.97 5.26
CA CYS A 5 -18.88 12.23 6.44
C CYS A 5 -17.96 12.41 7.65
N SER A 6 -16.67 12.74 7.42
CA SER A 6 -15.69 12.99 8.48
C SER A 6 -15.95 14.31 9.20
N ASN A 7 -15.83 14.29 10.53
CA ASN A 7 -15.90 15.49 11.37
C ASN A 7 -14.50 16.07 11.68
N SER A 8 -13.46 15.37 11.31
CA SER A 8 -12.09 15.79 11.59
C SER A 8 -11.29 15.98 10.30
N ARG A 9 -10.30 16.89 10.34
CA ARG A 9 -9.38 17.15 9.24
C ARG A 9 -8.14 16.25 9.29
N PHE A 10 -8.11 15.28 10.20
CA PHE A 10 -6.92 14.46 10.45
C PHE A 10 -7.04 13.05 9.91
N ILE A 11 -8.17 12.66 9.34
CA ILE A 11 -8.30 11.34 8.72
C ILE A 11 -7.74 11.37 7.31
N THR A 12 -6.77 10.49 7.07
CA THR A 12 -6.25 10.18 5.75
C THR A 12 -7.01 8.98 5.19
N LEU A 13 -7.74 9.21 4.09
CA LEU A 13 -8.45 8.17 3.36
C LEU A 13 -7.64 7.83 2.11
N GLY A 14 -7.26 6.57 1.97
CA GLY A 14 -6.53 6.12 0.79
C GLY A 14 -5.95 4.72 0.97
N PRO A 15 -5.53 4.08 -0.13
CA PRO A 15 -4.84 2.81 -0.06
C PRO A 15 -3.52 2.97 0.69
N THR A 16 -3.27 2.09 1.65
CA THR A 16 -2.00 2.06 2.37
C THR A 16 -1.15 0.90 1.89
N ASN A 17 0.16 0.99 2.09
CA ASN A 17 1.04 -0.10 1.75
C ASN A 17 0.71 -1.37 2.54
N ALA A 18 0.23 -1.24 3.77
CA ALA A 18 -0.13 -2.38 4.60
C ALA A 18 -1.37 -3.10 4.07
N THR A 19 -2.39 -2.37 3.62
CA THR A 19 -3.56 -2.97 2.96
C THR A 19 -3.19 -3.65 1.64
N SER A 20 -2.27 -3.04 0.88
CA SER A 20 -1.76 -3.62 -0.37
C SER A 20 -0.98 -4.91 -0.13
N VAL A 21 -0.10 -4.96 0.87
CA VAL A 21 0.65 -6.17 1.26
C VAL A 21 -0.29 -7.28 1.74
N LEU A 22 -1.31 -6.94 2.53
CA LEU A 22 -2.30 -7.90 2.98
C LEU A 22 -3.09 -8.47 1.80
N LEU A 23 -3.53 -7.61 0.88
CA LEU A 23 -4.25 -8.02 -0.33
C LEU A 23 -3.39 -8.91 -1.22
N PHE A 24 -2.12 -8.54 -1.40
CA PHE A 24 -1.14 -9.36 -2.11
C PHE A 24 -0.98 -10.73 -1.46
N GLY A 25 -0.87 -10.80 -0.13
CA GLY A 25 -0.80 -12.05 0.62
C GLY A 25 -2.04 -12.95 0.43
N VAL A 26 -3.23 -12.34 0.36
CA VAL A 26 -4.47 -13.07 0.05
C VAL A 26 -4.43 -13.64 -1.36
N PHE A 27 -4.04 -12.85 -2.36
CA PHE A 27 -3.93 -13.32 -3.74
C PHE A 27 -2.85 -14.39 -3.92
N ALA A 28 -1.71 -14.26 -3.23
CA ALA A 28 -0.66 -15.27 -3.21
C ALA A 28 -1.16 -16.59 -2.62
N SER A 29 -1.91 -16.53 -1.51
CA SER A 29 -2.46 -17.74 -0.87
C SER A 29 -3.50 -18.46 -1.72
N LEU A 30 -4.16 -17.75 -2.63
CA LEU A 30 -5.10 -18.31 -3.60
C LEU A 30 -4.42 -18.77 -4.91
N GLY A 31 -3.11 -18.60 -5.05
CA GLY A 31 -2.39 -18.90 -6.29
C GLY A 31 -2.82 -18.01 -7.48
N LEU A 32 -3.29 -16.79 -7.19
CA LEU A 32 -3.77 -15.83 -8.18
C LEU A 32 -2.70 -14.82 -8.61
N ILE A 33 -1.46 -15.07 -8.28
CA ILE A 33 -0.31 -14.26 -8.70
C ILE A 33 0.44 -15.05 -9.76
N ASN A 34 0.67 -14.43 -10.91
CA ASN A 34 1.45 -15.00 -12.00
C ASN A 34 2.94 -15.05 -11.64
N GLN A 35 3.72 -15.81 -12.40
CA GLN A 35 5.18 -15.93 -12.22
C GLN A 35 5.91 -14.58 -12.32
N GLU A 36 5.32 -13.60 -12.96
CA GLU A 36 5.82 -12.22 -13.06
C GLU A 36 5.45 -11.34 -11.85
N GLY A 37 4.81 -11.90 -10.81
CA GLY A 37 4.36 -11.15 -9.63
C GLY A 37 3.13 -10.28 -9.87
N MET A 38 2.47 -10.41 -11.03
CA MET A 38 1.26 -9.67 -11.37
C MET A 38 0.01 -10.44 -10.94
N ALA A 39 -1.03 -9.68 -10.58
CA ALA A 39 -2.34 -10.22 -10.29
C ALA A 39 -2.97 -10.83 -11.56
N SER A 40 -3.48 -12.05 -11.46
CA SER A 40 -4.21 -12.69 -12.57
C SER A 40 -5.55 -11.98 -12.82
N GLU A 41 -6.16 -12.21 -13.99
CA GLU A 41 -7.50 -11.69 -14.28
C GLU A 41 -8.54 -12.06 -13.22
N ARG A 42 -8.43 -13.25 -12.63
CA ARG A 42 -9.29 -13.70 -11.55
C ARG A 42 -9.10 -12.89 -10.26
N ALA A 43 -7.88 -12.43 -9.97
CA ALA A 43 -7.63 -11.54 -8.83
C ALA A 43 -8.34 -10.19 -9.02
N ILE A 44 -8.37 -9.68 -10.27
CA ILE A 44 -9.08 -8.46 -10.63
C ILE A 44 -10.59 -8.62 -10.47
N GLU A 45 -11.15 -9.81 -10.76
CA GLU A 45 -12.57 -10.12 -10.52
C GLU A 45 -12.95 -10.22 -9.03
N ILE A 46 -12.03 -10.70 -8.20
CA ILE A 46 -12.25 -10.87 -6.75
C ILE A 46 -12.13 -9.53 -6.00
N LEU A 47 -11.26 -8.65 -6.46
CA LEU A 47 -10.96 -7.38 -5.80
C LEU A 47 -12.19 -6.51 -5.51
N PRO A 48 -13.14 -6.28 -6.45
CA PRO A 48 -14.35 -5.51 -6.16
C PRO A 48 -15.21 -6.10 -5.04
N TRP A 49 -15.28 -7.43 -4.97
CA TRP A 49 -16.01 -8.11 -3.89
C TRP A 49 -15.37 -7.91 -2.53
N ILE A 50 -14.04 -8.02 -2.46
CA ILE A 50 -13.31 -7.75 -1.22
C ILE A 50 -13.53 -6.30 -0.76
N LEU A 51 -13.44 -5.34 -1.68
CA LEU A 51 -13.65 -3.92 -1.38
C LEU A 51 -15.09 -3.65 -0.93
N PHE A 52 -16.07 -4.22 -1.62
CA PHE A 52 -17.48 -4.08 -1.27
C PHE A 52 -17.77 -4.60 0.15
N PHE A 53 -17.36 -5.83 0.45
CA PHE A 53 -17.59 -6.41 1.77
C PHE A 53 -16.77 -5.70 2.86
N SER A 54 -15.55 -5.24 2.57
CA SER A 54 -14.79 -4.46 3.55
C SER A 54 -15.47 -3.14 3.88
N GLY A 55 -16.04 -2.44 2.89
CA GLY A 55 -16.87 -1.26 3.10
C GLY A 55 -18.12 -1.57 3.94
N CYS A 56 -18.83 -2.66 3.64
CA CYS A 56 -19.97 -3.10 4.45
C CYS A 56 -19.58 -3.39 5.91
N PHE A 57 -18.44 -4.04 6.15
CA PHE A 57 -17.93 -4.29 7.50
C PHE A 57 -17.54 -3.01 8.23
N LEU A 58 -16.97 -2.02 7.55
CA LEU A 58 -16.66 -0.72 8.15
C LEU A 58 -17.92 0.03 8.58
N VAL A 59 -18.94 0.05 7.72
CA VAL A 59 -20.25 0.64 8.05
C VAL A 59 -20.89 -0.10 9.22
N LEU A 60 -20.88 -1.44 9.21
CA LEU A 60 -21.40 -2.26 10.30
C LEU A 60 -20.63 -2.00 11.61
N ALA A 61 -19.30 -1.88 11.55
CA ALA A 61 -18.45 -1.57 12.68
C ALA A 61 -18.77 -0.19 13.28
N SER A 62 -19.10 0.78 12.44
CA SER A 62 -19.56 2.11 12.89
C SER A 62 -20.92 2.03 13.60
N ILE A 63 -21.90 1.34 13.02
CA ILE A 63 -23.24 1.17 13.60
C ILE A 63 -23.17 0.45 14.94
N LEU A 64 -22.40 -0.64 15.01
CA LEU A 64 -22.19 -1.42 16.24
C LEU A 64 -21.24 -0.75 17.24
N ARG A 65 -20.69 0.42 16.91
CA ARG A 65 -19.71 1.15 17.72
C ARG A 65 -18.47 0.32 18.08
N ILE A 66 -18.07 -0.60 17.21
CA ILE A 66 -16.91 -1.47 17.40
C ILE A 66 -15.61 -0.63 17.51
N SER A 67 -15.60 0.57 16.97
CA SER A 67 -14.52 1.54 17.13
C SER A 67 -14.15 1.82 18.61
N PHE A 68 -15.09 1.58 19.55
CA PHE A 68 -14.80 1.62 20.98
C PHE A 68 -13.81 0.52 21.39
N MET A 69 -13.90 -0.66 20.81
CA MET A 69 -12.99 -1.77 21.11
C MET A 69 -11.54 -1.47 20.72
N ILE A 70 -11.33 -0.65 19.69
CA ILE A 70 -9.97 -0.22 19.26
C ILE A 70 -9.30 0.64 20.34
N GLN A 71 -10.05 1.26 21.24
CA GLN A 71 -9.50 2.02 22.35
C GLN A 71 -8.77 1.12 23.38
N PHE A 72 -9.08 -0.16 23.40
CA PHE A 72 -8.38 -1.14 24.24
C PHE A 72 -7.05 -1.60 23.63
N VAL A 73 -6.84 -1.34 22.33
CA VAL A 73 -5.55 -1.66 21.71
C VAL A 73 -4.50 -0.70 22.25
N SER A 74 -3.50 -1.27 22.91
CA SER A 74 -2.41 -0.50 23.51
C SER A 74 -1.68 0.35 22.45
N ARG A 75 -1.35 1.58 22.79
CA ARG A 75 -0.55 2.47 21.94
C ARG A 75 0.78 1.82 21.52
N THR A 76 1.36 1.00 22.39
CA THR A 76 2.57 0.24 22.12
C THR A 76 2.38 -0.75 20.98
N VAL A 77 1.26 -1.47 20.96
CA VAL A 77 0.94 -2.43 19.88
C VAL A 77 0.80 -1.71 18.54
N ILE A 78 0.10 -0.57 18.52
CA ILE A 78 -0.06 0.23 17.30
C ILE A 78 1.31 0.74 16.80
N THR A 79 2.15 1.26 17.71
CA THR A 79 3.47 1.75 17.35
C THR A 79 4.36 0.62 16.84
N ALA A 80 4.34 -0.55 17.48
CA ALA A 80 5.09 -1.73 17.05
C ALA A 80 4.65 -2.19 15.65
N TYR A 81 3.33 -2.25 15.40
CA TYR A 81 2.78 -2.58 14.09
C TYR A 81 3.25 -1.61 13.00
N VAL A 82 3.09 -0.30 13.23
CA VAL A 82 3.51 0.73 12.26
C VAL A 82 5.00 0.66 11.98
N THR A 83 5.82 0.44 13.03
CA THR A 83 7.28 0.30 12.88
C THR A 83 7.66 -0.95 12.09
N ALA A 84 7.01 -2.09 12.37
CA ALA A 84 7.23 -3.33 11.63
C ALA A 84 6.81 -3.20 10.17
N ALA A 85 5.66 -2.59 9.90
CA ALA A 85 5.20 -2.32 8.54
C ALA A 85 6.18 -1.39 7.79
N ALA A 86 6.64 -0.32 8.42
CA ALA A 86 7.64 0.58 7.84
C ALA A 86 8.96 -0.16 7.52
N ALA A 87 9.44 -1.00 8.42
CA ALA A 87 10.65 -1.80 8.19
C ALA A 87 10.46 -2.76 7.00
N LEU A 88 9.30 -3.40 6.89
CA LEU A 88 8.98 -4.29 5.78
C LEU A 88 8.93 -3.53 4.44
N ILE A 89 8.34 -2.34 4.43
CA ILE A 89 8.29 -1.47 3.26
C ILE A 89 9.70 -1.08 2.82
N ILE A 90 10.55 -0.64 3.76
CA ILE A 90 11.94 -0.27 3.46
C ILE A 90 12.69 -1.48 2.88
N ALA A 91 12.56 -2.66 3.47
CA ALA A 91 13.17 -3.87 2.96
C ALA A 91 12.74 -4.18 1.52
N ASN A 92 11.45 -4.06 1.22
CA ASN A 92 10.92 -4.25 -0.13
C ASN A 92 11.45 -3.21 -1.15
N GLN A 93 11.79 -2.01 -0.71
CA GLN A 93 12.34 -0.99 -1.61
C GLN A 93 13.79 -1.25 -1.99
N ILE A 94 14.54 -2.04 -1.22
CA ILE A 94 15.95 -2.35 -1.50
C ILE A 94 16.11 -2.96 -2.89
N LYS A 95 15.25 -3.91 -3.27
CA LYS A 95 15.28 -4.54 -4.59
C LYS A 95 15.09 -3.54 -5.73
N HIS A 96 14.19 -2.57 -5.56
CA HIS A 96 13.92 -1.54 -6.59
C HIS A 96 15.06 -0.52 -6.69
N VAL A 97 15.63 -0.12 -5.55
CA VAL A 97 16.78 0.82 -5.51
C VAL A 97 18.01 0.21 -6.18
N LEU A 98 18.25 -1.08 -5.98
CA LEU A 98 19.38 -1.82 -6.55
C LEU A 98 19.08 -2.44 -7.92
N GLY A 99 17.82 -2.40 -8.37
CA GLY A 99 17.39 -3.03 -9.63
C GLY A 99 17.59 -4.54 -9.63
N LEU A 100 17.35 -5.21 -8.49
CA LEU A 100 17.50 -6.65 -8.35
C LEU A 100 16.27 -7.36 -8.89
N GLU A 101 16.46 -8.32 -9.78
CA GLU A 101 15.42 -9.24 -10.21
C GLU A 101 15.41 -10.44 -9.25
N LEU A 102 14.44 -10.44 -8.35
CA LEU A 102 14.23 -11.57 -7.44
C LEU A 102 13.32 -12.58 -8.11
N ASP A 103 13.74 -13.85 -8.12
CA ASP A 103 12.93 -14.94 -8.65
C ASP A 103 11.58 -15.01 -7.94
N SER A 104 10.51 -14.94 -8.74
CA SER A 104 9.11 -14.94 -8.26
C SER A 104 8.69 -16.29 -7.62
N ASN A 105 9.50 -17.32 -7.72
CA ASN A 105 9.26 -18.62 -7.12
C ASN A 105 9.44 -18.67 -5.59
N ASP A 106 10.19 -17.73 -5.03
CA ASP A 106 10.30 -17.61 -3.59
C ASP A 106 9.12 -16.77 -3.09
N SER A 107 8.20 -17.38 -2.36
CA SER A 107 7.14 -16.69 -1.63
C SER A 107 7.77 -15.84 -0.50
N ILE A 108 8.41 -14.73 -0.91
CA ILE A 108 9.16 -13.84 -0.04
C ILE A 108 8.18 -12.95 0.70
N ALA A 109 7.60 -13.46 1.77
CA ALA A 109 6.62 -12.75 2.58
C ALA A 109 7.21 -12.12 3.84
N THR A 110 8.40 -12.57 4.28
CA THR A 110 8.97 -12.18 5.57
C THR A 110 10.16 -11.23 5.39
N PHE A 111 10.28 -10.23 6.28
CA PHE A 111 11.37 -9.25 6.30
C PHE A 111 12.77 -9.88 6.11
N TRP A 112 13.08 -10.95 6.85
CA TRP A 112 14.36 -11.63 6.77
C TRP A 112 14.59 -12.33 5.43
N GLN A 113 13.55 -12.89 4.83
CA GLN A 113 13.62 -13.53 3.51
C GLN A 113 13.94 -12.49 2.43
N ILE A 114 13.30 -11.31 2.50
CA ILE A 114 13.57 -10.20 1.56
C ILE A 114 15.02 -9.76 1.65
N ILE A 115 15.54 -9.53 2.86
CA ILE A 115 16.93 -9.12 3.06
C ILE A 115 17.88 -10.18 2.57
N TYR A 116 17.66 -11.45 2.94
CA TYR A 116 18.52 -12.55 2.54
C TYR A 116 18.53 -12.77 1.03
N ALA A 117 17.36 -12.73 0.39
CA ALA A 117 17.25 -12.81 -1.06
C ALA A 117 17.96 -11.64 -1.76
N SER A 118 17.78 -10.42 -1.26
CA SER A 118 18.47 -9.24 -1.79
C SER A 118 19.98 -9.32 -1.65
N LEU A 119 20.47 -9.87 -0.53
CA LEU A 119 21.92 -10.08 -0.32
C LEU A 119 22.51 -11.16 -1.23
N ARG A 120 21.75 -12.21 -1.54
CA ARG A 120 22.19 -13.27 -2.45
C ARG A 120 22.41 -12.78 -3.87
N VAL A 121 21.54 -11.88 -4.35
CA VAL A 121 21.55 -11.37 -5.73
C VAL A 121 22.29 -10.03 -5.81
N LEU A 122 22.96 -9.61 -4.74
CA LEU A 122 23.65 -8.31 -4.68
C LEU A 122 24.77 -8.17 -5.71
N SER A 123 25.33 -9.28 -6.23
CA SER A 123 26.30 -9.25 -7.32
C SER A 123 25.74 -8.79 -8.65
N ASP A 124 24.43 -8.93 -8.85
CA ASP A 124 23.74 -8.66 -10.12
C ASP A 124 23.01 -7.31 -10.08
N PHE A 125 23.48 -6.37 -9.25
CA PHE A 125 22.88 -5.05 -9.14
C PHE A 125 22.94 -4.27 -10.46
N SER A 126 21.87 -3.57 -10.79
CA SER A 126 21.82 -2.69 -11.95
C SER A 126 22.44 -1.32 -11.62
N SER A 127 23.57 -1.02 -12.27
CA SER A 127 24.20 0.30 -12.16
C SER A 127 23.27 1.44 -12.58
N SER A 128 22.42 1.19 -13.58
CA SER A 128 21.40 2.12 -14.07
C SER A 128 20.33 2.45 -13.01
N ALA A 129 19.79 1.40 -12.38
CA ALA A 129 18.79 1.58 -11.32
C ALA A 129 19.37 2.33 -10.12
N LEU A 130 20.61 2.01 -9.74
CA LEU A 130 21.30 2.72 -8.66
C LEU A 130 21.56 4.21 -9.01
N ALA A 131 21.93 4.51 -10.25
CA ALA A 131 22.14 5.88 -10.69
C ALA A 131 20.83 6.70 -10.67
N VAL A 132 19.74 6.14 -11.19
CA VAL A 132 18.42 6.79 -11.18
C VAL A 132 17.89 6.97 -9.76
N SER A 133 18.01 5.98 -8.91
CA SER A 133 17.56 6.06 -7.50
C SER A 133 18.40 7.08 -6.71
N GLY A 134 19.71 7.09 -6.89
CA GLY A 134 20.60 8.07 -6.29
C GLY A 134 20.32 9.51 -6.74
N PHE A 135 20.10 9.70 -8.05
CA PHE A 135 19.69 10.98 -8.60
C PHE A 135 18.36 11.45 -8.00
N THR A 136 17.37 10.56 -7.95
CA THR A 136 16.05 10.85 -7.39
C THR A 136 16.14 11.25 -5.91
N ALA A 137 16.91 10.51 -5.13
CA ALA A 137 17.13 10.81 -3.71
C ALA A 137 17.82 12.17 -3.52
N CYS A 138 18.85 12.48 -4.32
CA CYS A 138 19.55 13.75 -4.29
C CYS A 138 18.61 14.92 -4.65
N CYS A 139 17.85 14.80 -5.73
CA CYS A 139 16.85 15.79 -6.13
C CYS A 139 15.81 16.03 -5.03
N TYR A 140 15.29 14.97 -4.41
CA TYR A 140 14.32 15.08 -3.33
C TYR A 140 14.91 15.85 -2.13
N LEU A 141 16.10 15.48 -1.68
CA LEU A 141 16.76 16.15 -0.55
C LEU A 141 17.06 17.63 -0.84
N LEU A 142 17.52 17.96 -2.06
CA LEU A 142 17.75 19.34 -2.48
C LEU A 142 16.47 20.17 -2.52
N LEU A 143 15.40 19.62 -3.07
CA LEU A 143 14.09 20.28 -3.12
C LEU A 143 13.52 20.47 -1.71
N GLN A 144 13.61 19.47 -0.86
CA GLN A 144 13.15 19.55 0.52
C GLN A 144 13.89 20.61 1.33
N TYR A 145 15.19 20.77 1.08
CA TYR A 145 16.00 21.79 1.76
C TYR A 145 15.69 23.22 1.27
N LYS A 146 15.53 23.40 -0.05
CA LYS A 146 15.37 24.74 -0.66
C LYS A 146 13.93 25.19 -0.81
N LEU A 147 12.99 24.28 -1.06
CA LEU A 147 11.62 24.59 -1.51
C LEU A 147 10.57 23.91 -0.62
N LYS A 148 10.53 24.27 0.66
CA LYS A 148 9.65 23.64 1.67
C LYS A 148 8.14 23.77 1.40
N MET A 149 7.69 24.73 0.57
CA MET A 149 6.28 24.97 0.26
C MET A 149 5.74 24.21 -0.94
N LEU A 150 6.60 23.60 -1.74
CA LEU A 150 6.18 22.86 -2.94
C LEU A 150 5.95 21.39 -2.65
N PRO A 151 5.14 20.69 -3.46
CA PRO A 151 4.94 19.25 -3.36
C PRO A 151 6.19 18.51 -3.87
N ASN A 152 7.24 18.48 -3.04
CA ASN A 152 8.58 18.02 -3.40
C ASN A 152 8.58 16.61 -3.99
N VAL A 153 7.72 15.70 -3.48
CA VAL A 153 7.61 14.34 -3.98
C VAL A 153 7.14 14.31 -5.43
N ALA A 154 6.07 15.07 -5.76
CA ALA A 154 5.53 15.10 -7.11
C ALA A 154 6.54 15.69 -8.11
N ILE A 155 7.20 16.78 -7.73
CA ILE A 155 8.22 17.43 -8.57
C ILE A 155 9.40 16.48 -8.80
N THR A 156 9.86 15.79 -7.75
CA THR A 156 10.96 14.83 -7.87
C THR A 156 10.60 13.67 -8.80
N LEU A 157 9.37 13.13 -8.71
CA LEU A 157 8.91 12.08 -9.60
C LEU A 157 8.90 12.53 -11.06
N ILE A 158 8.38 13.73 -11.34
CA ILE A 158 8.40 14.30 -12.70
C ILE A 158 9.83 14.45 -13.20
N LEU A 159 10.71 15.04 -12.40
CA LEU A 159 12.11 15.24 -12.77
C LEU A 159 12.84 13.92 -13.02
N ALA A 160 12.64 12.92 -12.16
CA ALA A 160 13.22 11.60 -12.32
C ALA A 160 12.72 10.90 -13.59
N SER A 161 11.40 10.99 -13.88
CA SER A 161 10.82 10.42 -15.09
C SER A 161 11.35 11.08 -16.36
N VAL A 162 11.43 12.40 -16.38
CA VAL A 162 11.99 13.17 -17.51
C VAL A 162 13.47 12.84 -17.69
N CYS A 163 14.23 12.76 -16.58
CA CYS A 163 15.64 12.40 -16.64
C CYS A 163 15.83 10.99 -17.20
N ASN A 164 15.04 10.03 -16.72
CA ASN A 164 15.10 8.66 -17.24
C ASN A 164 14.76 8.61 -18.74
N PHE A 165 13.73 9.34 -19.18
CA PHE A 165 13.35 9.40 -20.60
C PHE A 165 14.46 10.00 -21.50
N ILE A 166 15.14 11.07 -21.04
CA ILE A 166 16.21 11.73 -21.81
C ILE A 166 17.49 10.88 -21.88
N PHE A 167 17.78 10.13 -20.81
CA PHE A 167 19.01 9.36 -20.68
C PHE A 167 18.82 7.85 -20.87
N GLU A 168 17.68 7.41 -21.35
CA GLU A 168 17.35 5.99 -21.57
C GLU A 168 18.43 5.26 -22.38
N ASP A 169 18.92 5.89 -23.46
CA ASP A 169 19.96 5.33 -24.32
C ASP A 169 21.32 5.17 -23.63
N ARG A 170 21.58 5.90 -22.56
CA ARG A 170 22.87 5.89 -21.84
C ARG A 170 22.85 5.10 -20.54
N LEU A 171 21.71 5.10 -19.85
CA LEU A 171 21.56 4.45 -18.55
C LEU A 171 21.22 2.96 -18.68
N GLY A 172 20.74 2.52 -19.86
CA GLY A 172 20.25 1.16 -20.06
C GLY A 172 18.81 0.98 -19.54
N PRO A 173 18.22 -0.19 -19.76
CA PRO A 173 16.82 -0.46 -19.40
C PRO A 173 16.64 -0.44 -17.89
N VAL A 174 15.78 0.44 -17.41
CA VAL A 174 15.30 0.49 -16.04
C VAL A 174 13.89 -0.06 -16.03
N THR A 175 13.56 -0.92 -15.07
CA THR A 175 12.22 -1.48 -14.93
C THR A 175 11.22 -0.35 -14.69
N THR A 176 10.36 -0.11 -15.67
CA THR A 176 9.28 0.87 -15.60
C THR A 176 7.98 0.23 -15.14
N LEU A 177 7.06 1.05 -14.63
CA LEU A 177 5.71 0.58 -14.31
C LEU A 177 5.04 0.05 -15.58
N ALA A 178 4.35 -1.08 -15.47
CA ALA A 178 3.57 -1.64 -16.56
C ALA A 178 2.53 -0.63 -17.06
N HIS A 179 2.17 -0.75 -18.34
CA HIS A 179 1.18 0.13 -18.96
C HIS A 179 -0.15 -0.02 -18.23
N PHE A 180 -0.68 1.09 -17.70
CA PHE A 180 -2.00 1.08 -17.09
C PHE A 180 -3.06 1.06 -18.20
N ASP A 181 -3.73 -0.07 -18.36
CA ASP A 181 -4.92 -0.13 -19.19
C ASP A 181 -6.03 0.68 -18.52
N SER A 182 -6.32 1.85 -19.08
CA SER A 182 -7.43 2.70 -18.63
C SER A 182 -8.82 2.08 -18.90
N SER A 183 -8.86 0.94 -19.59
CA SER A 183 -10.05 0.14 -19.84
C SER A 183 -10.50 -0.70 -18.64
N LEU A 184 -9.85 -0.58 -17.49
CA LEU A 184 -10.36 -1.15 -16.23
C LEU A 184 -11.71 -0.52 -15.91
N GLY A 185 -12.73 -1.01 -16.61
CA GLY A 185 -14.13 -0.74 -16.28
C GLY A 185 -14.38 -1.21 -14.86
N ILE A 186 -14.46 -0.27 -13.93
CA ILE A 186 -14.68 -0.50 -12.49
C ILE A 186 -15.88 -1.45 -12.23
N PHE A 187 -16.70 -1.69 -13.23
CA PHE A 187 -17.89 -2.53 -13.18
C PHE A 187 -17.91 -3.68 -14.20
N SER A 188 -16.78 -3.99 -14.85
CA SER A 188 -16.82 -4.87 -16.03
C SER A 188 -17.09 -6.34 -15.76
N SER A 189 -17.04 -6.83 -14.52
CA SER A 189 -17.39 -8.24 -14.26
C SER A 189 -17.63 -8.55 -12.79
N ILE A 190 -18.67 -8.01 -12.19
CA ILE A 190 -19.18 -8.54 -10.92
C ILE A 190 -19.88 -9.87 -11.22
N GLN A 191 -19.14 -10.95 -11.31
CA GLN A 191 -19.70 -12.28 -11.52
C GLN A 191 -20.09 -12.90 -10.17
N LEU A 192 -21.35 -13.26 -10.04
CA LEU A 192 -21.88 -13.92 -8.84
C LEU A 192 -21.25 -15.31 -8.63
N SER A 193 -20.79 -15.96 -9.68
CA SER A 193 -20.07 -17.23 -9.66
C SER A 193 -18.75 -17.14 -8.89
N THR A 194 -18.07 -16.01 -8.95
CA THR A 194 -16.82 -15.74 -8.20
C THR A 194 -17.08 -15.77 -6.68
N LEU A 195 -18.21 -15.21 -6.25
CA LEU A 195 -18.60 -15.22 -4.85
C LEU A 195 -18.93 -16.65 -4.37
N GLN A 196 -19.53 -17.49 -5.21
CA GLN A 196 -19.81 -18.88 -4.84
C GLN A 196 -18.53 -19.70 -4.65
N ASN A 197 -17.53 -19.48 -5.49
CA ASN A 197 -16.29 -20.25 -5.46
C ASN A 197 -15.29 -19.77 -4.37
N TYR A 198 -15.24 -18.47 -4.12
CA TYR A 198 -14.24 -17.85 -3.23
C TYR A 198 -14.85 -17.10 -2.05
N GLY A 199 -16.16 -17.25 -1.80
CA GLY A 199 -16.91 -16.47 -0.81
C GLY A 199 -16.30 -16.50 0.60
N GLY A 200 -15.85 -17.66 1.07
CA GLY A 200 -15.21 -17.78 2.38
C GLY A 200 -13.92 -16.93 2.47
N THR A 201 -13.04 -17.03 1.49
CA THR A 201 -11.78 -16.27 1.45
C THR A 201 -12.03 -14.78 1.29
N ILE A 202 -12.99 -14.41 0.43
CA ILE A 202 -13.40 -13.00 0.24
C ILE A 202 -13.87 -12.40 1.57
N LEU A 203 -14.74 -13.10 2.30
CA LEU A 203 -15.24 -12.62 3.59
C LEU A 203 -14.11 -12.44 4.62
N TRP A 204 -13.24 -13.45 4.78
CA TRP A 204 -12.11 -13.35 5.70
C TRP A 204 -11.13 -12.24 5.34
N ALA A 205 -10.79 -12.12 4.05
CA ALA A 205 -9.95 -11.04 3.57
C ALA A 205 -10.58 -9.66 3.82
N SER A 206 -11.89 -9.53 3.58
CA SER A 206 -12.64 -8.29 3.81
C SER A 206 -12.66 -7.89 5.28
N VAL A 207 -12.85 -8.85 6.19
CA VAL A 207 -12.78 -8.60 7.65
C VAL A 207 -11.36 -8.14 8.03
N ALA A 208 -10.33 -8.84 7.54
CA ALA A 208 -8.95 -8.48 7.85
C ALA A 208 -8.58 -7.08 7.35
N ILE A 209 -8.96 -6.75 6.11
CA ILE A 209 -8.73 -5.43 5.52
C ILE A 209 -9.49 -4.36 6.29
N SER A 210 -10.78 -4.58 6.62
CA SER A 210 -11.56 -3.60 7.37
C SER A 210 -10.99 -3.33 8.77
N LEU A 211 -10.55 -4.36 9.48
CA LEU A 211 -9.89 -4.20 10.77
C LEU A 211 -8.57 -3.44 10.65
N LEU A 212 -7.79 -3.72 9.60
CA LEU A 212 -6.54 -3.02 9.34
C LEU A 212 -6.79 -1.54 9.04
N CYS A 213 -7.75 -1.23 8.17
CA CYS A 213 -8.15 0.15 7.86
C CYS A 213 -8.60 0.92 9.11
N LEU A 214 -9.38 0.26 9.99
CA LEU A 214 -9.80 0.86 11.27
C LEU A 214 -8.59 1.15 12.17
N LEU A 215 -7.68 0.18 12.32
CA LEU A 215 -6.50 0.35 13.15
C LEU A 215 -5.60 1.47 12.64
N GLU A 216 -5.30 1.49 11.35
CA GLU A 216 -4.46 2.53 10.74
C GLU A 216 -5.14 3.90 10.76
N GLY A 217 -6.35 4.01 10.21
CA GLY A 217 -7.06 5.28 10.08
C GLY A 217 -7.27 5.95 11.42
N LEU A 218 -7.82 5.21 12.40
CA LEU A 218 -8.07 5.76 13.73
C LEU A 218 -6.80 6.03 14.53
N SER A 219 -5.73 5.24 14.35
CA SER A 219 -4.47 5.46 15.05
C SER A 219 -3.77 6.71 14.57
N ILE A 220 -3.69 6.89 13.24
CA ILE A 220 -3.11 8.09 12.63
C ILE A 220 -3.96 9.30 13.00
N GLY A 221 -5.28 9.23 12.82
CA GLY A 221 -6.19 10.31 13.16
C GLY A 221 -6.07 10.76 14.62
N LYS A 222 -6.10 9.81 15.57
CA LYS A 222 -5.93 10.10 17.00
C LYS A 222 -4.56 10.70 17.33
N SER A 223 -3.50 10.20 16.70
CA SER A 223 -2.15 10.72 16.92
C SER A 223 -2.02 12.18 16.45
N LEU A 224 -2.56 12.49 15.27
CA LEU A 224 -2.54 13.85 14.72
C LEU A 224 -3.42 14.80 15.52
N ALA A 225 -4.63 14.39 15.88
CA ALA A 225 -5.53 15.21 16.69
C ALA A 225 -4.95 15.48 18.08
N ALA A 226 -4.33 14.49 18.71
CA ALA A 226 -3.66 14.69 20.00
C ALA A 226 -2.54 15.73 19.93
N ARG A 227 -1.79 15.78 18.81
CA ARG A 227 -0.78 16.82 18.57
C ARG A 227 -1.39 18.20 18.35
N ALA A 228 -2.59 18.27 17.76
CA ALA A 228 -3.31 19.51 17.52
C ALA A 228 -4.14 19.97 18.74
N GLY A 229 -4.24 19.17 19.81
CA GLY A 229 -5.08 19.46 20.97
C GLY A 229 -6.59 19.27 20.72
N GLU A 230 -6.94 18.57 19.63
CA GLU A 230 -8.33 18.33 19.25
C GLU A 230 -8.79 16.91 19.65
N ARG A 231 -10.11 16.75 19.85
CA ARG A 231 -10.71 15.43 20.14
C ARG A 231 -11.42 14.91 18.91
N ILE A 232 -11.17 13.63 18.56
CA ILE A 232 -11.82 12.94 17.46
C ILE A 232 -13.03 12.14 17.96
N GLN A 233 -14.13 12.24 17.24
CA GLN A 233 -15.30 11.38 17.42
C GLN A 233 -15.07 10.07 16.66
N THR A 234 -14.47 9.09 17.34
CA THR A 234 -14.02 7.83 16.74
C THR A 234 -15.08 7.11 15.91
N ASN A 235 -16.34 7.18 16.34
CA ASN A 235 -17.43 6.46 15.68
C ASN A 235 -17.81 7.10 14.33
N GLN A 236 -17.83 8.42 14.27
CA GLN A 236 -18.11 9.15 13.03
C GLN A 236 -16.97 8.97 12.02
N GLU A 237 -15.74 8.94 12.50
CA GLU A 237 -14.58 8.73 11.64
C GLU A 237 -14.51 7.30 11.09
N THR A 238 -14.96 6.30 11.86
CA THR A 238 -15.12 4.92 11.36
C THR A 238 -16.11 4.82 10.22
N PHE A 239 -17.16 5.64 10.26
CA PHE A 239 -18.14 5.70 9.17
C PHE A 239 -17.58 6.40 7.92
N ALA A 240 -16.64 7.30 8.10
CA ALA A 240 -16.02 8.06 7.02
C ALA A 240 -14.91 7.29 6.29
N ILE A 241 -14.29 6.30 6.97
CA ILE A 241 -13.30 5.38 6.37
C ILE A 241 -13.99 4.43 5.41
#